data_241cb3c1f78e06d7757aae01fa36308f
#
_entry.id   241cb3c1f78e06d7757aae01fa36308f
#
_cell.length_a   1.000
_cell.length_b   1.000
_cell.length_c   1.000
_cell.angle_alpha   90.00
_cell.angle_beta   90.00
_cell.angle_gamma   90.00
#
_symmetry.space_group_name_H-M   'P 1'
#
loop_
_entity.id
_entity.type
_entity.pdbx_description
1 polymer ?
#
loop_
_entity_poly.entity_id
_entity_poly.type
_entity_poly.pdbx_seq_one_letter_code
_entity_poly.pdbx_strand_id
1 'polypeptide(L)'
;MYYLSVLAIFKNESMNLKVWLDHYIWQGVEHFYLIDNGSTDNPMEILQEYIDKGYITYVYGDAKHRQQQYYKDVFNLFRLKEKTIWLAVCDLDEFFFGTEKRLSKVLQTHENYNMVLSNWLMFGSDGLTEQPSDIRTGILYREEPVHVNTKYIFKTVSIPNTDHIWIHCLERVDESYTIIDNEQIHLNHYPIQSLEFFQKVKMTRGAADVPWSENIRDMNYFNHMNQNKTYKDLLLPELISNPPEDY
;
A
#
# COMPACT_ATOMS: atom_id res chain seq x y z
N MET A 1 18.72 11.43 4.96
CA MET A 1 17.55 11.64 4.08
C MET A 1 17.27 10.31 3.42
N TYR A 2 16.06 9.79 3.54
CA TYR A 2 15.65 8.52 2.91
C TYR A 2 15.37 8.74 1.42
N TYR A 3 15.76 7.79 0.58
CA TYR A 3 15.44 7.86 -0.84
C TYR A 3 13.96 7.53 -1.10
N LEU A 4 13.48 6.44 -0.51
CA LEU A 4 12.09 6.00 -0.61
C LEU A 4 11.53 5.70 0.77
N SER A 5 10.39 6.31 1.09
CA SER A 5 9.61 6.02 2.29
C SER A 5 8.16 5.68 1.94
N VAL A 6 7.46 5.05 2.89
CA VAL A 6 6.03 4.76 2.78
C VAL A 6 5.26 5.51 3.86
N LEU A 7 4.12 6.09 3.50
CA LEU A 7 3.11 6.63 4.41
C LEU A 7 1.85 5.79 4.30
N ALA A 8 1.43 5.18 5.40
CA ALA A 8 0.27 4.31 5.44
C ALA A 8 -0.54 4.48 6.73
N ILE A 9 -1.86 4.34 6.62
CA ILE A 9 -2.77 4.22 7.75
C ILE A 9 -3.34 2.81 7.80
N PHE A 10 -3.48 2.24 8.99
CA PHE A 10 -3.98 0.89 9.13
C PHE A 10 -4.86 0.72 10.39
N LYS A 11 -5.63 -0.36 10.39
CA LYS A 11 -6.40 -0.82 11.54
C LYS A 11 -6.64 -2.31 11.44
N ASN A 12 -6.24 -3.07 12.47
CA ASN A 12 -6.44 -4.52 12.56
C ASN A 12 -5.85 -5.30 11.36
N GLU A 13 -4.61 -4.99 10.98
CA GLU A 13 -3.93 -5.61 9.84
C GLU A 13 -2.77 -6.54 10.28
N SER A 14 -2.71 -6.94 11.56
CA SER A 14 -1.58 -7.73 12.10
C SER A 14 -1.33 -9.04 11.35
N MET A 15 -2.36 -9.66 10.74
CA MET A 15 -2.18 -10.87 9.93
C MET A 15 -1.20 -10.70 8.75
N ASN A 16 -1.12 -9.49 8.16
CA ASN A 16 -0.29 -9.21 6.99
C ASN A 16 0.84 -8.24 7.24
N LEU A 17 0.83 -7.59 8.39
CA LEU A 17 1.71 -6.45 8.70
C LEU A 17 3.20 -6.80 8.49
N LYS A 18 3.63 -7.97 8.94
CA LYS A 18 5.01 -8.43 8.75
C LYS A 18 5.35 -8.64 7.27
N VAL A 19 4.48 -9.32 6.53
CA VAL A 19 4.67 -9.59 5.09
C VAL A 19 4.73 -8.29 4.30
N TRP A 20 3.89 -7.32 4.66
CA TRP A 20 3.85 -6.02 4.03
C TRP A 20 5.12 -5.20 4.31
N LEU A 21 5.60 -5.15 5.56
CA LEU A 21 6.84 -4.47 5.92
C LEU A 21 8.06 -5.10 5.22
N ASP A 22 8.19 -6.42 5.29
CA ASP A 22 9.29 -7.14 4.66
C ASP A 22 9.30 -6.96 3.14
N HIS A 23 8.10 -6.91 2.51
CA HIS A 23 7.97 -6.62 1.09
C HIS A 23 8.55 -5.26 0.72
N TYR A 24 8.15 -4.21 1.44
CA TYR A 24 8.60 -2.86 1.10
C TYR A 24 10.09 -2.64 1.44
N ILE A 25 10.62 -3.26 2.50
CA ILE A 25 12.06 -3.27 2.76
C ILE A 25 12.80 -3.96 1.60
N TRP A 26 12.29 -5.09 1.14
CA TRP A 26 12.84 -5.79 -0.04
C TRP A 26 12.77 -4.93 -1.31
N GLN A 27 11.75 -4.10 -1.48
CA GLN A 27 11.62 -3.15 -2.59
C GLN A 27 12.49 -1.88 -2.44
N GLY A 28 13.26 -1.79 -1.36
CA GLY A 28 14.19 -0.69 -1.11
C GLY A 28 13.59 0.51 -0.40
N VAL A 29 12.48 0.32 0.33
CA VAL A 29 11.96 1.32 1.27
C VAL A 29 12.89 1.38 2.48
N GLU A 30 13.30 2.59 2.82
CA GLU A 30 14.23 2.86 3.91
C GLU A 30 13.51 3.30 5.20
N HIS A 31 12.28 3.80 5.10
CA HIS A 31 11.52 4.25 6.26
C HIS A 31 10.00 4.22 6.05
N PHE A 32 9.27 3.95 7.13
CA PHE A 32 7.82 3.91 7.17
C PHE A 32 7.26 4.93 8.16
N TYR A 33 6.27 5.69 7.73
CA TYR A 33 5.44 6.52 8.58
C TYR A 33 4.08 5.81 8.72
N LEU A 34 3.89 5.10 9.83
CA LEU A 34 2.72 4.25 10.06
C LEU A 34 1.75 4.90 11.03
N ILE A 35 0.50 5.01 10.63
CA ILE A 35 -0.58 5.55 11.44
C ILE A 35 -1.50 4.41 11.83
N ASP A 36 -1.52 4.06 13.10
CA ASP A 36 -2.46 3.08 13.66
C ASP A 36 -3.78 3.76 13.99
N ASN A 37 -4.83 3.43 13.27
CA ASN A 37 -6.17 4.02 13.45
C ASN A 37 -7.01 3.25 14.48
N GLY A 38 -6.42 2.97 15.62
CA GLY A 38 -7.07 2.31 16.76
C GLY A 38 -7.23 0.80 16.57
N SER A 39 -6.14 0.11 16.26
CA SER A 39 -6.09 -1.34 16.19
C SER A 39 -6.31 -2.00 17.55
N THR A 40 -6.91 -3.17 17.54
CA THR A 40 -7.19 -4.02 18.71
C THR A 40 -6.56 -5.42 18.60
N ASP A 41 -5.81 -5.67 17.53
CA ASP A 41 -5.18 -6.95 17.18
C ASP A 41 -3.66 -6.98 17.49
N ASN A 42 -3.20 -6.13 18.43
CA ASN A 42 -1.84 -6.06 18.95
C ASN A 42 -0.74 -5.87 17.89
N PRO A 43 -0.81 -4.88 16.99
CA PRO A 43 0.20 -4.69 15.96
C PRO A 43 1.61 -4.43 16.53
N MET A 44 1.71 -3.92 17.76
CA MET A 44 2.98 -3.62 18.40
C MET A 44 3.86 -4.86 18.62
N GLU A 45 3.29 -6.06 18.75
CA GLU A 45 4.06 -7.30 18.84
C GLU A 45 4.91 -7.54 17.58
N ILE A 46 4.46 -7.01 16.43
CA ILE A 46 5.18 -7.08 15.16
C ILE A 46 6.03 -5.84 14.95
N LEU A 47 5.47 -4.66 15.20
CA LEU A 47 6.11 -3.38 14.87
C LEU A 47 7.36 -3.10 15.70
N GLN A 48 7.42 -3.59 16.95
CA GLN A 48 8.50 -3.24 17.88
C GLN A 48 9.88 -3.57 17.31
N GLU A 49 10.05 -4.71 16.67
CA GLU A 49 11.32 -5.11 16.03
C GLU A 49 11.78 -4.11 14.96
N TYR A 50 10.84 -3.60 14.16
CA TYR A 50 11.15 -2.63 13.10
C TYR A 50 11.36 -1.21 13.63
N ILE A 51 10.67 -0.85 14.72
CA ILE A 51 10.88 0.41 15.43
C ILE A 51 12.28 0.44 16.04
N ASP A 52 12.68 -0.63 16.73
CA ASP A 52 14.01 -0.74 17.36
C ASP A 52 15.15 -0.70 16.32
N LYS A 53 14.90 -1.19 15.12
CA LYS A 53 15.82 -1.09 13.97
C LYS A 53 15.80 0.27 13.29
N GLY A 54 14.91 1.19 13.68
CA GLY A 54 14.81 2.54 13.12
C GLY A 54 14.06 2.63 11.79
N TYR A 55 13.38 1.55 11.35
CA TYR A 55 12.59 1.57 10.12
C TYR A 55 11.27 2.32 10.23
N ILE A 56 10.69 2.47 11.43
CA ILE A 56 9.32 2.94 11.59
C ILE A 56 9.25 4.19 12.47
N THR A 57 8.54 5.20 11.99
CA THR A 57 7.93 6.26 12.81
C THR A 57 6.46 5.88 13.01
N TYR A 58 6.12 5.49 14.24
CA TYR A 58 4.76 5.07 14.60
C TYR A 58 3.95 6.23 15.17
N VAL A 59 2.70 6.35 14.71
CA VAL A 59 1.73 7.36 15.19
C VAL A 59 0.43 6.63 15.52
N TYR A 60 -0.11 6.89 16.71
CA TYR A 60 -1.44 6.42 17.08
C TYR A 60 -2.48 7.53 16.90
N GLY A 61 -3.62 7.19 16.30
CA GLY A 61 -4.72 8.13 16.11
C GLY A 61 -6.03 7.41 15.80
N ASP A 62 -6.99 7.42 16.73
CA ASP A 62 -8.24 6.67 16.69
C ASP A 62 -9.45 7.46 16.14
N ALA A 63 -9.23 8.69 15.68
CA ALA A 63 -10.30 9.48 15.08
C ALA A 63 -10.75 8.89 13.74
N LYS A 64 -12.06 8.67 13.62
CA LYS A 64 -12.68 8.06 12.44
C LYS A 64 -12.75 9.04 11.25
N HIS A 65 -12.68 8.48 10.04
CA HIS A 65 -12.88 9.23 8.78
C HIS A 65 -11.93 10.41 8.60
N ARG A 66 -10.67 10.27 9.05
CA ARG A 66 -9.66 11.34 8.99
C ARG A 66 -8.38 10.93 8.27
N GLN A 67 -8.43 9.95 7.39
CA GLN A 67 -7.26 9.41 6.71
C GLN A 67 -6.44 10.52 6.05
N GLN A 68 -7.05 11.36 5.23
CA GLN A 68 -6.36 12.46 4.56
C GLN A 68 -5.74 13.45 5.56
N GLN A 69 -6.48 13.78 6.65
CA GLN A 69 -5.96 14.69 7.66
C GLN A 69 -4.74 14.09 8.37
N TYR A 70 -4.77 12.81 8.71
CA TYR A 70 -3.63 12.12 9.30
C TYR A 70 -2.40 12.15 8.39
N TYR A 71 -2.58 11.94 7.08
CA TYR A 71 -1.47 12.03 6.12
C TYR A 71 -0.84 13.43 6.12
N LYS A 72 -1.66 14.48 6.10
CA LYS A 72 -1.20 15.88 6.18
C LYS A 72 -0.47 16.19 7.48
N ASP A 73 -1.05 15.75 8.62
CA ASP A 73 -0.49 15.98 9.94
C ASP A 73 0.88 15.29 10.10
N VAL A 74 1.00 14.01 9.68
CA VAL A 74 2.25 13.26 9.72
C VAL A 74 3.29 13.87 8.79
N PHE A 75 2.91 14.26 7.58
CA PHE A 75 3.80 14.90 6.62
C PHE A 75 4.43 16.19 7.20
N ASN A 76 3.64 17.03 7.86
CA ASN A 76 4.09 18.27 8.46
C ASN A 76 4.87 18.04 9.74
N LEU A 77 4.33 17.22 10.66
CA LEU A 77 4.91 16.97 11.99
C LEU A 77 6.34 16.43 11.90
N PHE A 78 6.55 15.48 10.98
CA PHE A 78 7.86 14.85 10.79
C PHE A 78 8.69 15.50 9.68
N ARG A 79 8.20 16.58 9.08
CA ARG A 79 8.91 17.38 8.06
C ARG A 79 9.37 16.52 6.88
N LEU A 80 8.45 15.77 6.28
CA LEU A 80 8.79 14.76 5.28
C LEU A 80 9.54 15.32 4.07
N LYS A 81 9.32 16.58 3.69
CA LYS A 81 10.13 17.24 2.64
C LYS A 81 11.64 17.24 2.90
N GLU A 82 12.02 17.23 4.18
CA GLU A 82 13.43 17.25 4.60
C GLU A 82 13.95 15.85 4.92
N LYS A 83 13.07 14.87 5.03
CA LYS A 83 13.40 13.52 5.48
C LYS A 83 13.41 12.49 4.36
N THR A 84 12.62 12.67 3.31
CA THR A 84 12.47 11.66 2.26
C THR A 84 12.36 12.32 0.87
N ILE A 85 12.93 11.68 -0.14
CA ILE A 85 12.86 12.14 -1.53
C ILE A 85 11.56 11.66 -2.15
N TRP A 86 11.34 10.35 -2.23
CA TRP A 86 10.14 9.73 -2.76
C TRP A 86 9.26 9.18 -1.63
N LEU A 87 7.98 9.51 -1.64
CA LEU A 87 6.99 9.03 -0.68
C LEU A 87 5.91 8.25 -1.42
N ALA A 88 5.80 6.96 -1.12
CA ALA A 88 4.68 6.14 -1.54
C ALA A 88 3.54 6.27 -0.53
N VAL A 89 2.32 6.47 -1.03
CA VAL A 89 1.10 6.45 -0.21
C VAL A 89 0.30 5.23 -0.62
N CYS A 90 0.16 4.26 0.28
CA CYS A 90 -0.54 3.01 0.00
C CYS A 90 -1.17 2.42 1.25
N ASP A 91 -2.13 1.50 1.04
CA ASP A 91 -2.80 0.76 2.10
C ASP A 91 -2.07 -0.58 2.39
N LEU A 92 -2.38 -1.24 3.51
CA LEU A 92 -1.69 -2.49 3.90
C LEU A 92 -2.15 -3.73 3.10
N ASP A 93 -3.09 -3.59 2.22
CA ASP A 93 -3.50 -4.60 1.25
C ASP A 93 -3.00 -4.30 -0.18
N GLU A 94 -2.09 -3.32 -0.32
CA GLU A 94 -1.48 -2.87 -1.56
C GLU A 94 0.03 -3.10 -1.55
N PHE A 95 0.56 -3.65 -2.65
CA PHE A 95 1.96 -4.04 -2.78
C PHE A 95 2.54 -3.50 -4.08
N PHE A 96 3.22 -2.36 -4.00
CA PHE A 96 4.04 -1.84 -5.10
C PHE A 96 5.30 -2.68 -5.27
N PHE A 97 5.65 -3.00 -6.49
CA PHE A 97 6.94 -3.62 -6.80
C PHE A 97 7.41 -3.29 -8.21
N GLY A 98 8.70 -3.31 -8.41
CA GLY A 98 9.26 -3.21 -9.74
C GLY A 98 9.26 -4.57 -10.43
N THR A 99 9.05 -4.61 -11.73
CA THR A 99 8.89 -5.87 -12.49
C THR A 99 10.21 -6.57 -12.82
N GLU A 100 11.30 -5.82 -12.94
CA GLU A 100 12.63 -6.35 -13.31
C GLU A 100 13.70 -6.03 -12.27
N LYS A 101 13.53 -4.99 -11.49
CA LYS A 101 14.42 -4.53 -10.43
C LYS A 101 13.59 -3.91 -9.31
N ARG A 102 14.12 -3.86 -8.08
CA ARG A 102 13.34 -3.32 -6.96
C ARG A 102 12.84 -1.89 -7.21
N LEU A 103 11.69 -1.57 -6.63
CA LEU A 103 10.98 -0.30 -6.82
C LEU A 103 11.90 0.93 -6.68
N SER A 104 12.76 0.97 -5.67
CA SER A 104 13.68 2.08 -5.47
C SER A 104 14.65 2.28 -6.65
N LYS A 105 15.01 1.22 -7.37
CA LYS A 105 15.85 1.29 -8.57
C LYS A 105 15.06 1.75 -9.80
N VAL A 106 13.80 1.34 -9.91
CA VAL A 106 12.91 1.85 -10.97
C VAL A 106 12.73 3.36 -10.81
N LEU A 107 12.47 3.85 -9.59
CA LEU A 107 12.32 5.28 -9.33
C LEU A 107 13.54 6.12 -9.70
N GLN A 108 14.76 5.54 -9.67
CA GLN A 108 15.97 6.22 -10.17
C GLN A 108 15.92 6.51 -11.68
N THR A 109 15.15 5.75 -12.44
CA THR A 109 14.94 5.99 -13.87
C THR A 109 13.83 7.02 -14.14
N HIS A 110 13.06 7.37 -13.12
CA HIS A 110 11.91 8.28 -13.16
C HIS A 110 12.21 9.68 -12.58
N GLU A 111 13.49 10.05 -12.45
CA GLU A 111 13.90 11.33 -11.82
C GLU A 111 13.37 12.58 -12.51
N ASN A 112 12.92 12.50 -13.77
CA ASN A 112 12.30 13.62 -14.48
C ASN A 112 10.83 13.83 -14.09
N TYR A 113 10.22 12.88 -13.37
CA TYR A 113 8.83 13.00 -12.93
C TYR A 113 8.75 13.42 -11.46
N ASN A 114 7.65 14.04 -11.11
CA ASN A 114 7.30 14.43 -9.74
C ASN A 114 6.34 13.43 -9.09
N MET A 115 5.55 12.72 -9.90
CA MET A 115 4.63 11.69 -9.45
C MET A 115 4.62 10.50 -10.43
N VAL A 116 4.67 9.32 -9.87
CA VAL A 116 4.51 8.04 -10.58
C VAL A 116 3.24 7.37 -10.03
N LEU A 117 2.35 7.01 -10.93
CA LEU A 117 1.11 6.30 -10.65
C LEU A 117 1.23 4.87 -11.17
N SER A 118 0.63 3.92 -10.49
CA SER A 118 0.36 2.58 -11.03
C SER A 118 -1.09 2.19 -10.73
N ASN A 119 -1.72 1.55 -11.71
CA ASN A 119 -3.09 1.08 -11.59
C ASN A 119 -3.15 -0.20 -10.73
N TRP A 120 -4.26 -0.38 -10.01
CA TRP A 120 -4.47 -1.62 -9.26
C TRP A 120 -4.58 -2.85 -10.16
N LEU A 121 -3.87 -3.90 -9.79
CA LEU A 121 -4.11 -5.27 -10.22
C LEU A 121 -4.98 -5.94 -9.14
N MET A 122 -6.27 -6.16 -9.45
CA MET A 122 -7.30 -6.51 -8.46
C MET A 122 -7.38 -8.01 -8.23
N PHE A 123 -6.81 -8.49 -7.12
CA PHE A 123 -6.84 -9.90 -6.72
C PHE A 123 -8.13 -10.30 -6.01
N GLY A 124 -8.49 -11.58 -6.11
CA GLY A 124 -9.60 -12.20 -5.40
C GLY A 124 -9.20 -12.82 -4.07
N SER A 125 -9.93 -13.85 -3.67
CA SER A 125 -9.62 -14.68 -2.51
C SER A 125 -9.06 -16.06 -2.88
N ASP A 126 -9.05 -16.42 -4.15
CA ASP A 126 -8.70 -17.76 -4.67
C ASP A 126 -9.49 -18.91 -4.00
N GLY A 127 -10.65 -18.57 -3.41
CA GLY A 127 -11.47 -19.51 -2.65
C GLY A 127 -10.89 -19.92 -1.29
N LEU A 128 -9.87 -19.21 -0.82
CA LEU A 128 -9.22 -19.50 0.46
C LEU A 128 -10.14 -19.22 1.64
N THR A 129 -10.29 -20.21 2.52
CA THR A 129 -11.01 -20.08 3.80
C THR A 129 -10.11 -19.50 4.88
N GLU A 130 -8.86 -19.95 4.96
CA GLU A 130 -7.86 -19.51 5.94
C GLU A 130 -6.88 -18.54 5.32
N GLN A 131 -6.34 -17.62 6.14
CA GLN A 131 -5.36 -16.64 5.67
C GLN A 131 -4.02 -17.33 5.38
N PRO A 132 -3.47 -17.21 4.17
CA PRO A 132 -2.15 -17.72 3.87
C PRO A 132 -1.08 -16.96 4.65
N SER A 133 0.01 -17.63 4.98
CA SER A 133 1.15 -17.00 5.67
C SER A 133 1.80 -15.87 4.86
N ASP A 134 1.67 -15.92 3.54
CA ASP A 134 2.10 -14.87 2.61
C ASP A 134 1.08 -14.74 1.49
N ILE A 135 0.36 -13.61 1.50
CA ILE A 135 -0.69 -13.34 0.50
C ILE A 135 -0.12 -13.13 -0.90
N ARG A 136 1.14 -12.72 -1.03
CA ARG A 136 1.80 -12.45 -2.31
C ARG A 136 2.05 -13.73 -3.11
N THR A 137 2.18 -14.86 -2.42
CA THR A 137 2.39 -16.19 -3.02
C THR A 137 1.20 -17.11 -2.85
N GLY A 138 0.28 -16.80 -1.94
CA GLY A 138 -0.91 -17.61 -1.64
C GLY A 138 -2.17 -17.20 -2.40
N ILE A 139 -2.24 -15.97 -2.92
CA ILE A 139 -3.39 -15.45 -3.68
C ILE A 139 -2.90 -15.03 -5.06
N LEU A 140 -3.32 -15.77 -6.08
CA LEU A 140 -2.69 -15.71 -7.41
C LEU A 140 -3.64 -15.26 -8.53
N TYR A 141 -4.97 -15.27 -8.30
CA TYR A 141 -5.92 -14.95 -9.35
C TYR A 141 -6.47 -13.53 -9.23
N ARG A 142 -6.40 -12.79 -10.31
CA ARG A 142 -6.89 -11.42 -10.44
C ARG A 142 -7.77 -11.20 -11.66
N GLU A 143 -8.33 -10.02 -11.77
CA GLU A 143 -8.92 -9.55 -13.03
C GLU A 143 -7.81 -9.40 -14.08
N GLU A 144 -8.12 -9.75 -15.34
CA GLU A 144 -7.17 -9.60 -16.41
C GLU A 144 -6.85 -8.13 -16.72
N PRO A 145 -7.85 -7.23 -16.87
CA PRO A 145 -7.59 -5.82 -17.09
C PRO A 145 -7.04 -5.15 -15.83
N VAL A 146 -6.21 -4.13 -16.02
CA VAL A 146 -5.85 -3.23 -14.94
C VAL A 146 -7.06 -2.40 -14.52
N HIS A 147 -7.20 -2.14 -13.21
CA HIS A 147 -8.30 -1.34 -12.70
C HIS A 147 -8.08 0.15 -12.98
N VAL A 148 -9.15 0.93 -13.07
CA VAL A 148 -9.06 2.39 -13.34
C VAL A 148 -8.44 3.19 -12.20
N ASN A 149 -8.56 2.71 -10.98
CA ASN A 149 -7.98 3.37 -9.81
C ASN A 149 -6.48 3.13 -9.73
N THR A 150 -5.80 4.10 -9.14
CA THR A 150 -4.35 4.11 -8.95
C THR A 150 -3.98 4.33 -7.51
N LYS A 151 -2.71 4.07 -7.19
CA LYS A 151 -1.98 4.70 -6.09
C LYS A 151 -0.73 5.37 -6.63
N TYR A 152 -0.03 6.10 -5.78
CA TYR A 152 1.00 7.01 -6.23
C TYR A 152 2.23 7.02 -5.34
N ILE A 153 3.33 7.36 -5.99
CA ILE A 153 4.62 7.63 -5.37
C ILE A 153 5.06 9.01 -5.86
N PHE A 154 5.42 9.92 -4.98
CA PHE A 154 5.73 11.28 -5.37
C PHE A 154 6.97 11.84 -4.68
N LYS A 155 7.61 12.81 -5.32
CA LYS A 155 8.68 13.59 -4.71
C LYS A 155 8.12 14.56 -3.70
N THR A 156 8.54 14.48 -2.46
CA THR A 156 7.99 15.28 -1.36
C THR A 156 8.17 16.79 -1.57
N VAL A 157 9.21 17.17 -2.28
CA VAL A 157 9.50 18.59 -2.62
C VAL A 157 8.62 19.15 -3.73
N SER A 158 7.92 18.30 -4.49
CA SER A 158 7.10 18.73 -5.64
C SER A 158 5.79 19.40 -5.25
N ILE A 159 5.31 19.21 -4.03
CA ILE A 159 4.08 19.84 -3.54
C ILE A 159 4.40 21.10 -2.72
N PRO A 160 3.71 22.25 -2.94
CA PRO A 160 3.94 23.45 -2.15
C PRO A 160 3.49 23.29 -0.70
N ASN A 161 2.39 22.59 -0.46
CA ASN A 161 1.83 22.31 0.86
C ASN A 161 1.07 20.96 0.86
N THR A 162 0.56 20.55 2.00
CA THR A 162 -0.10 19.23 2.18
C THR A 162 -1.55 19.17 1.67
N ASP A 163 -2.13 20.27 1.20
CA ASP A 163 -3.48 20.26 0.63
C ASP A 163 -3.56 19.50 -0.69
N HIS A 164 -2.41 19.21 -1.29
CA HIS A 164 -2.28 18.39 -2.49
C HIS A 164 -2.33 16.88 -2.19
N ILE A 165 -2.13 16.45 -0.94
CA ILE A 165 -2.12 15.03 -0.58
C ILE A 165 -3.55 14.51 -0.51
N TRP A 166 -3.87 13.54 -1.40
CA TRP A 166 -5.12 12.80 -1.38
C TRP A 166 -4.85 11.29 -1.20
N ILE A 167 -5.88 10.49 -1.12
CA ILE A 167 -5.76 9.04 -0.83
C ILE A 167 -5.23 8.27 -2.04
N HIS A 168 -5.62 8.66 -3.25
CA HIS A 168 -5.35 7.92 -4.48
C HIS A 168 -4.41 8.64 -5.46
N CYS A 169 -4.17 9.93 -5.28
CA CYS A 169 -3.27 10.74 -6.11
C CYS A 169 -2.89 12.03 -5.38
N LEU A 170 -1.99 12.80 -5.96
CA LEU A 170 -1.91 14.22 -5.62
C LEU A 170 -2.95 15.00 -6.40
N GLU A 171 -3.58 15.97 -5.76
CA GLU A 171 -4.50 16.88 -6.41
C GLU A 171 -3.81 18.19 -6.81
N ARG A 172 -4.30 18.83 -7.86
CA ARG A 172 -3.86 20.17 -8.31
C ARG A 172 -2.35 20.26 -8.52
N VAL A 173 -1.77 19.23 -9.12
CA VAL A 173 -0.35 19.19 -9.51
C VAL A 173 -0.21 19.33 -11.02
N ASP A 174 0.99 19.69 -11.47
CA ASP A 174 1.29 19.75 -12.90
C ASP A 174 1.41 18.34 -13.48
N GLU A 175 0.44 17.96 -14.30
CA GLU A 175 0.36 16.63 -14.92
C GLU A 175 1.51 16.36 -15.90
N SER A 176 2.19 17.39 -16.41
CA SER A 176 3.34 17.23 -17.32
C SER A 176 4.53 16.52 -16.67
N TYR A 177 4.58 16.49 -15.32
CA TYR A 177 5.58 15.77 -14.54
C TYR A 177 5.00 14.53 -13.85
N THR A 178 3.92 13.98 -14.40
CA THR A 178 3.27 12.78 -13.90
C THR A 178 3.35 11.67 -14.94
N ILE A 179 3.61 10.46 -14.51
CA ILE A 179 3.57 9.27 -15.37
C ILE A 179 2.70 8.18 -14.73
N ILE A 180 1.95 7.45 -15.56
CA ILE A 180 1.35 6.17 -15.17
C ILE A 180 2.27 5.10 -15.73
N ASP A 181 2.90 4.34 -14.85
CA ASP A 181 3.80 3.24 -15.23
C ASP A 181 3.23 1.92 -14.71
N ASN A 182 2.70 1.12 -15.65
CA ASN A 182 2.21 -0.24 -15.40
C ASN A 182 3.12 -1.29 -16.04
N GLU A 183 4.24 -0.88 -16.63
CA GLU A 183 5.22 -1.78 -17.25
C GLU A 183 6.35 -2.11 -16.27
N GLN A 184 6.98 -1.09 -15.70
CA GLN A 184 8.10 -1.25 -14.77
C GLN A 184 7.67 -1.31 -13.30
N ILE A 185 6.46 -0.80 -12.97
CA ILE A 185 5.91 -0.79 -11.61
C ILE A 185 4.52 -1.42 -11.63
N HIS A 186 4.37 -2.51 -10.88
CA HIS A 186 3.07 -3.11 -10.64
C HIS A 186 2.57 -2.77 -9.23
N LEU A 187 1.24 -2.78 -9.08
CA LEU A 187 0.56 -2.55 -7.81
C LEU A 187 -0.50 -3.63 -7.60
N ASN A 188 -0.11 -4.69 -6.90
CA ASN A 188 -1.06 -5.72 -6.50
C ASN A 188 -1.94 -5.22 -5.36
N HIS A 189 -3.25 -5.33 -5.52
CA HIS A 189 -4.24 -4.97 -4.51
C HIS A 189 -5.07 -6.19 -4.11
N TYR A 190 -5.03 -6.54 -2.83
CA TYR A 190 -5.70 -7.69 -2.22
C TYR A 190 -6.86 -7.24 -1.29
N PRO A 191 -7.96 -6.70 -1.84
CA PRO A 191 -8.98 -5.99 -1.04
C PRO A 191 -9.78 -6.88 -0.09
N ILE A 192 -9.88 -8.18 -0.40
CA ILE A 192 -10.71 -9.14 0.35
C ILE A 192 -9.90 -10.27 0.99
N GLN A 193 -8.82 -10.72 0.34
CA GLN A 193 -7.95 -11.81 0.77
C GLN A 193 -8.75 -13.13 1.07
N SER A 194 -8.39 -13.88 2.13
CA SER A 194 -9.16 -15.07 2.53
C SER A 194 -10.51 -14.72 3.17
N LEU A 195 -11.40 -15.71 3.25
CA LEU A 195 -12.66 -15.54 3.98
C LEU A 195 -12.44 -15.22 5.47
N GLU A 196 -11.45 -15.86 6.08
CA GLU A 196 -11.05 -15.60 7.48
C GLU A 196 -10.65 -14.12 7.68
N PHE A 197 -9.72 -13.61 6.85
CA PHE A 197 -9.28 -12.22 6.93
C PHE A 197 -10.45 -11.27 6.69
N PHE A 198 -11.27 -11.54 5.68
CA PHE A 198 -12.42 -10.70 5.37
C PHE A 198 -13.38 -10.58 6.54
N GLN A 199 -13.75 -11.71 7.16
CA GLN A 199 -14.67 -11.74 8.30
C GLN A 199 -14.09 -11.10 9.56
N LYS A 200 -12.81 -11.38 9.87
CA LYS A 200 -12.16 -10.88 11.09
C LYS A 200 -11.73 -9.42 11.00
N VAL A 201 -11.42 -8.93 9.79
CA VAL A 201 -10.85 -7.59 9.57
C VAL A 201 -11.81 -6.70 8.79
N LYS A 202 -12.06 -7.02 7.52
CA LYS A 202 -12.78 -6.10 6.62
C LYS A 202 -14.26 -5.91 7.01
N MET A 203 -14.93 -6.95 7.49
CA MET A 203 -16.32 -6.85 7.98
C MET A 203 -16.44 -6.16 9.34
N THR A 204 -15.38 -6.03 10.12
CA THR A 204 -15.43 -5.46 11.48
C THR A 204 -15.09 -3.98 11.53
N ARG A 205 -14.62 -3.42 10.43
CA ARG A 205 -14.25 -2.00 10.30
C ARG A 205 -14.80 -1.38 9.02
N GLY A 206 -15.04 -0.08 9.05
CA GLY A 206 -15.31 0.70 7.85
C GLY A 206 -14.03 1.11 7.12
N ALA A 207 -14.17 1.91 6.07
CA ALA A 207 -13.09 2.63 5.47
C ALA A 207 -12.55 3.71 6.43
N ALA A 208 -11.28 4.11 6.25
CA ALA A 208 -10.65 5.11 7.11
C ALA A 208 -11.05 6.56 6.74
N ASP A 209 -11.69 6.75 5.60
CA ASP A 209 -12.04 8.03 5.01
C ASP A 209 -13.54 8.33 4.98
N VAL A 210 -14.40 7.29 4.91
CA VAL A 210 -15.87 7.45 4.80
C VAL A 210 -16.62 6.64 5.86
N PRO A 211 -17.86 7.04 6.22
CA PRO A 211 -18.70 6.29 7.14
C PRO A 211 -18.99 4.86 6.64
N TRP A 212 -19.20 3.92 7.57
CA TRP A 212 -19.52 2.53 7.25
C TRP A 212 -20.73 2.41 6.31
N SER A 213 -21.76 3.26 6.50
CA SER A 213 -22.95 3.27 5.65
C SER A 213 -22.67 3.57 4.17
N GLU A 214 -21.52 4.21 3.88
CA GLU A 214 -21.12 4.54 2.52
C GLU A 214 -20.19 3.48 1.92
N ASN A 215 -19.60 2.61 2.74
CA ASN A 215 -18.70 1.55 2.31
C ASN A 215 -18.93 0.27 3.12
N ILE A 216 -20.05 -0.37 2.88
CA ILE A 216 -20.43 -1.63 3.55
C ILE A 216 -19.60 -2.77 2.95
N ARG A 217 -18.82 -3.45 3.79
CA ARG A 217 -18.03 -4.64 3.45
C ARG A 217 -18.68 -5.88 4.08
N ASP A 218 -19.74 -6.35 3.44
CA ASP A 218 -20.45 -7.58 3.80
C ASP A 218 -20.10 -8.75 2.87
N MET A 219 -20.77 -9.88 3.01
CA MET A 219 -20.56 -11.05 2.15
C MET A 219 -20.98 -10.80 0.69
N ASN A 220 -21.88 -9.86 0.41
CA ASN A 220 -22.21 -9.49 -0.97
C ASN A 220 -21.01 -8.75 -1.60
N TYR A 221 -20.37 -7.86 -0.85
CA TYR A 221 -19.11 -7.22 -1.26
C TYR A 221 -18.02 -8.27 -1.53
N PHE A 222 -17.81 -9.24 -0.60
CA PHE A 222 -16.86 -10.30 -0.78
C PHE A 222 -17.09 -11.11 -2.06
N ASN A 223 -18.34 -11.53 -2.28
CA ASN A 223 -18.71 -12.30 -3.46
C ASN A 223 -18.56 -11.49 -4.76
N HIS A 224 -18.91 -10.20 -4.72
CA HIS A 224 -18.73 -9.31 -5.88
C HIS A 224 -17.26 -9.15 -6.24
N MET A 225 -16.41 -8.90 -5.25
CA MET A 225 -14.96 -8.74 -5.46
C MET A 225 -14.25 -10.02 -5.92
N ASN A 226 -14.87 -11.20 -5.76
CA ASN A 226 -14.36 -12.47 -6.29
C ASN A 226 -14.75 -12.73 -7.76
N GLN A 227 -15.64 -11.92 -8.35
CA GLN A 227 -16.03 -12.12 -9.73
C GLN A 227 -14.88 -11.80 -10.69
N ASN A 228 -14.86 -12.51 -11.83
CA ASN A 228 -13.92 -12.27 -12.93
C ASN A 228 -12.42 -12.42 -12.58
N LYS A 229 -12.08 -13.14 -11.49
CA LYS A 229 -10.70 -13.44 -11.10
C LYS A 229 -10.22 -14.68 -11.87
N THR A 230 -9.94 -14.50 -13.16
CA THR A 230 -9.61 -15.59 -14.09
C THR A 230 -8.16 -15.61 -14.57
N TYR A 231 -7.46 -14.49 -14.42
CA TYR A 231 -6.05 -14.38 -14.79
C TYR A 231 -5.15 -14.81 -13.64
N LYS A 232 -4.35 -15.86 -13.85
CA LYS A 232 -3.35 -16.32 -12.89
C LYS A 232 -2.09 -15.49 -13.06
N ASP A 233 -1.76 -14.67 -12.05
CA ASP A 233 -0.58 -13.82 -12.04
C ASP A 233 0.50 -14.44 -11.15
N LEU A 234 1.62 -14.80 -11.76
CA LEU A 234 2.76 -15.41 -11.08
C LEU A 234 3.98 -14.49 -10.99
N LEU A 235 3.90 -13.25 -11.51
CA LEU A 235 5.06 -12.38 -11.58
C LEU A 235 5.67 -12.12 -10.21
N LEU A 236 4.89 -11.65 -9.24
CA LEU A 236 5.40 -11.39 -7.89
C LEU A 236 5.88 -12.66 -7.17
N PRO A 237 5.14 -13.80 -7.19
CA PRO A 237 5.64 -15.07 -6.69
C PRO A 237 6.98 -15.52 -7.28
N GLU A 238 7.16 -15.38 -8.58
CA GLU A 238 8.41 -15.74 -9.28
C GLU A 238 9.56 -14.83 -8.86
N LEU A 239 9.34 -13.52 -8.76
CA LEU A 239 10.33 -12.56 -8.26
C LEU A 239 10.74 -12.84 -6.81
N ILE A 240 9.80 -13.25 -5.95
CA ILE A 240 10.10 -13.64 -4.56
C ILE A 240 10.96 -14.90 -4.52
N SER A 241 10.65 -15.88 -5.37
CA SER A 241 11.34 -17.17 -5.39
C SER A 241 12.71 -17.12 -6.06
N ASN A 242 12.84 -16.31 -7.11
CA ASN A 242 14.03 -16.18 -7.94
C ASN A 242 14.27 -14.70 -8.30
N PRO A 243 14.68 -13.87 -7.35
CA PRO A 243 14.90 -12.45 -7.62
C PRO A 243 16.01 -12.25 -8.65
N PRO A 244 15.85 -11.32 -9.60
CA PRO A 244 16.95 -10.89 -10.47
C PRO A 244 18.12 -10.34 -9.68
N GLU A 245 19.30 -10.26 -10.32
CA GLU A 245 20.56 -9.85 -9.68
C GLU A 245 20.49 -8.44 -9.07
N ASP A 246 19.66 -7.57 -9.65
CA ASP A 246 19.43 -6.17 -9.20
C ASP A 246 18.25 -6.00 -8.21
N TYR A 247 17.77 -7.10 -7.65
CA TYR A 247 16.66 -7.14 -6.71
C TYR A 247 17.10 -7.19 -5.26
#